data_6ef13750b2c0b7c83cba1865ef1ce51b
#
_entry.id   6ef13750b2c0b7c83cba1865ef1ce51b
#
_cell.length_a   1.000
_cell.length_b   1.000
_cell.length_c   1.000
_cell.angle_alpha   90.00
_cell.angle_beta   90.00
_cell.angle_gamma   90.00
#
_symmetry.space_group_name_H-M   'P 1'
#
loop_
_entity.id
_entity.type
_entity.pdbx_description
1 polymer ?
#
loop_
_entity_poly.entity_id
_entity_poly.type
_entity_poly.pdbx_seq_one_letter_code
_entity_poly.pdbx_strand_id
1 'polypeptide(L)'
;LMMGIANRTSNSFLNHYSNTHSLLHFSARISTKTYAWIHDKILGFVHADKNEYTCFFTGSGVTAGMNRMAKTLQRMRPDRDMVLISIMEHHSNDLPHRKHGGKVIHIPVNDNMGGIDFKTIEKYLEQFQDRINYISVTGLSNVTGIINPINEIAKLAHKYGVYVIIDAAQMAAHVPIYMSGFDDENMEIDALLFSGHKTYAPGSPGVIIARKSFMEAVEPEEVGGGMVDKVFPDNYF
;
A
#
# COMPACT_ATOMS: atom_id res chain seq x y z
N LEU A 1 18.54 12.67 -15.69
CA LEU A 1 19.25 12.80 -14.40
C LEU A 1 18.89 11.68 -13.42
N MET A 2 17.61 11.46 -13.09
CA MET A 2 17.16 10.46 -12.10
C MET A 2 17.55 9.03 -12.49
N MET A 3 17.34 8.62 -13.74
CA MET A 3 17.80 7.31 -14.26
C MET A 3 19.30 7.10 -14.08
N GLY A 4 20.10 8.15 -14.32
CA GLY A 4 21.54 8.06 -14.10
C GLY A 4 21.93 7.87 -12.63
N ILE A 5 21.16 8.43 -11.70
CA ILE A 5 21.35 8.22 -10.26
C ILE A 5 20.98 6.78 -9.91
N ALA A 6 19.81 6.29 -10.34
CA ALA A 6 19.37 4.92 -10.10
C ALA A 6 20.38 3.89 -10.61
N ASN A 7 20.88 4.05 -11.83
CA ASN A 7 21.88 3.16 -12.42
C ASN A 7 23.21 3.17 -11.64
N ARG A 8 23.71 4.35 -11.23
CA ARG A 8 24.93 4.43 -10.41
C ARG A 8 24.76 3.73 -9.06
N THR A 9 23.62 3.95 -8.40
CA THR A 9 23.31 3.31 -7.12
C THR A 9 23.27 1.79 -7.26
N SER A 10 22.56 1.28 -8.28
CA SER A 10 22.49 -0.16 -8.55
C SER A 10 23.88 -0.74 -8.82
N ASN A 11 24.67 -0.10 -9.70
CA ASN A 11 26.00 -0.58 -10.05
C ASN A 11 26.95 -0.57 -8.84
N SER A 12 26.86 0.42 -7.95
CA SER A 12 27.69 0.44 -6.73
C SER A 12 27.34 -0.69 -5.77
N PHE A 13 26.08 -1.10 -5.73
CA PHE A 13 25.60 -2.19 -4.87
C PHE A 13 25.96 -3.58 -5.43
N LEU A 14 25.98 -3.76 -6.75
CA LEU A 14 26.24 -5.06 -7.40
C LEU A 14 27.51 -5.74 -6.91
N ASN A 15 28.56 -4.98 -6.60
CA ASN A 15 29.84 -5.51 -6.08
C ASN A 15 29.69 -6.18 -4.70
N HIS A 16 28.60 -5.93 -3.99
CA HIS A 16 28.32 -6.44 -2.65
C HIS A 16 27.03 -7.25 -2.59
N TYR A 17 26.40 -7.50 -3.76
CA TYR A 17 25.15 -8.25 -3.81
C TYR A 17 25.32 -9.68 -3.29
N SER A 18 24.46 -10.06 -2.37
CA SER A 18 24.39 -11.40 -1.79
C SER A 18 23.05 -11.64 -1.14
N ASN A 19 22.83 -12.82 -0.56
CA ASN A 19 21.61 -13.15 0.18
C ASN A 19 21.34 -12.16 1.30
N THR A 20 20.11 -11.78 1.47
CA THR A 20 19.60 -11.08 2.65
C THR A 20 19.37 -12.08 3.82
N HIS A 21 19.06 -11.57 5.00
CA HIS A 21 18.80 -12.36 6.22
C HIS A 21 20.00 -13.21 6.68
N SER A 22 21.23 -12.83 6.33
CA SER A 22 22.45 -13.47 6.78
C SER A 22 23.49 -12.45 7.24
N LEU A 23 24.20 -12.78 8.30
CA LEU A 23 25.29 -11.97 8.83
C LEU A 23 26.65 -12.71 8.80
N LEU A 24 26.69 -13.90 8.16
CA LEU A 24 27.85 -14.80 8.23
C LEU A 24 29.05 -14.29 7.44
N HIS A 25 28.84 -13.61 6.32
CA HIS A 25 29.93 -13.09 5.50
C HIS A 25 29.71 -11.63 5.08
N PHE A 26 30.76 -10.98 4.61
CA PHE A 26 30.79 -9.53 4.37
C PHE A 26 29.66 -9.06 3.42
N SER A 27 29.53 -9.65 2.25
CA SER A 27 28.51 -9.24 1.26
C SER A 27 27.09 -9.47 1.77
N ALA A 28 26.83 -10.58 2.47
CA ALA A 28 25.51 -10.85 3.06
C ALA A 28 25.15 -9.82 4.15
N ARG A 29 26.14 -9.40 4.97
CA ARG A 29 25.91 -8.31 5.95
C ARG A 29 25.55 -6.99 5.27
N ILE A 30 26.21 -6.65 4.17
CA ILE A 30 25.89 -5.45 3.39
C ILE A 30 24.49 -5.56 2.81
N SER A 31 24.16 -6.66 2.14
CA SER A 31 22.82 -6.88 1.55
C SER A 31 21.72 -6.80 2.60
N THR A 32 21.89 -7.47 3.75
CA THR A 32 20.92 -7.47 4.86
C THR A 32 20.71 -6.07 5.44
N LYS A 33 21.81 -5.34 5.70
CA LYS A 33 21.71 -3.97 6.24
C LYS A 33 21.10 -3.00 5.23
N THR A 34 21.41 -3.15 3.94
CA THR A 34 20.83 -2.33 2.88
C THR A 34 19.33 -2.61 2.74
N TYR A 35 18.93 -3.87 2.82
CA TYR A 35 17.52 -4.27 2.80
C TYR A 35 16.75 -3.64 3.95
N ALA A 36 17.23 -3.74 5.18
CA ALA A 36 16.62 -3.10 6.35
C ALA A 36 16.57 -1.57 6.21
N TRP A 37 17.67 -0.95 5.76
CA TRP A 37 17.75 0.50 5.54
C TRP A 37 16.73 1.00 4.50
N ILE A 38 16.47 0.23 3.44
CA ILE A 38 15.49 0.59 2.41
C ILE A 38 14.08 0.66 3.01
N HIS A 39 13.69 -0.25 3.90
CA HIS A 39 12.41 -0.21 4.59
C HIS A 39 12.24 1.12 5.36
N ASP A 40 13.23 1.49 6.16
CA ASP A 40 13.21 2.77 6.90
C ASP A 40 13.12 3.98 5.94
N LYS A 41 13.83 3.93 4.80
CA LYS A 41 13.79 5.01 3.81
C LYS A 41 12.44 5.13 3.12
N ILE A 42 11.78 4.02 2.82
CA ILE A 42 10.44 4.02 2.23
C ILE A 42 9.41 4.57 3.22
N LEU A 43 9.44 4.16 4.48
CA LEU A 43 8.56 4.71 5.50
C LEU A 43 8.78 6.23 5.67
N GLY A 44 10.03 6.66 5.74
CA GLY A 44 10.37 8.09 5.81
C GLY A 44 9.95 8.88 4.56
N PHE A 45 9.97 8.25 3.38
CA PHE A 45 9.58 8.89 2.11
C PHE A 45 8.09 9.26 2.06
N VAL A 46 7.24 8.48 2.71
CA VAL A 46 5.79 8.72 2.79
C VAL A 46 5.34 9.24 4.15
N HIS A 47 6.28 9.67 5.00
CA HIS A 47 6.01 10.18 6.36
C HIS A 47 5.15 9.19 7.18
N ALA A 48 5.49 7.91 7.15
CA ALA A 48 4.86 6.87 7.93
C ALA A 48 5.64 6.64 9.25
N ASP A 49 4.95 6.60 10.38
CA ASP A 49 5.57 6.24 11.66
C ASP A 49 5.97 4.76 11.63
N LYS A 50 7.25 4.49 11.77
CA LYS A 50 7.81 3.13 11.79
C LYS A 50 7.34 2.27 12.97
N ASN A 51 6.74 2.85 13.99
CA ASN A 51 6.16 2.09 15.10
C ASN A 51 4.81 1.49 14.70
N GLU A 52 4.04 2.19 13.86
CA GLU A 52 2.69 1.82 13.42
C GLU A 52 2.67 1.12 12.06
N TYR A 53 3.62 1.46 11.19
CA TYR A 53 3.63 1.00 9.80
C TYR A 53 4.82 0.08 9.50
N THR A 54 4.61 -0.76 8.50
CA THR A 54 5.65 -1.56 7.87
C THR A 54 5.54 -1.46 6.35
N CYS A 55 6.60 -1.85 5.63
CA CYS A 55 6.54 -1.93 4.18
C CYS A 55 6.99 -3.30 3.66
N PHE A 56 6.45 -3.68 2.51
CA PHE A 56 6.75 -4.93 1.81
C PHE A 56 7.03 -4.67 0.34
N PHE A 57 7.90 -5.50 -0.21
CA PHE A 57 8.13 -5.53 -1.65
C PHE A 57 7.31 -6.63 -2.30
N THR A 58 6.72 -6.33 -3.44
CA THR A 58 5.85 -7.28 -4.16
C THR A 58 6.21 -7.29 -5.65
N GLY A 59 5.96 -8.40 -6.35
CA GLY A 59 6.38 -8.62 -7.73
C GLY A 59 5.84 -7.60 -8.72
N SER A 60 4.64 -7.77 -9.22
CA SER A 60 4.08 -7.00 -10.35
C SER A 60 3.51 -5.62 -9.94
N GLY A 61 4.30 -4.78 -9.29
CA GLY A 61 3.92 -3.41 -8.92
C GLY A 61 2.67 -3.35 -8.03
N VAL A 62 1.91 -2.26 -8.17
CA VAL A 62 0.65 -2.06 -7.42
C VAL A 62 -0.35 -3.19 -7.64
N THR A 63 -0.41 -3.79 -8.83
CA THR A 63 -1.35 -4.88 -9.13
C THR A 63 -1.21 -6.06 -8.15
N ALA A 64 0.02 -6.53 -7.89
CA ALA A 64 0.25 -7.60 -6.94
C ALA A 64 -0.11 -7.17 -5.52
N GLY A 65 0.26 -5.94 -5.15
CA GLY A 65 -0.04 -5.37 -3.85
C GLY A 65 -1.54 -5.27 -3.57
N MET A 66 -2.33 -4.75 -4.53
CA MET A 66 -3.79 -4.62 -4.38
C MET A 66 -4.49 -5.97 -4.25
N ASN A 67 -4.04 -6.99 -5.00
CA ASN A 67 -4.56 -8.35 -4.82
C ASN A 67 -4.33 -8.88 -3.39
N ARG A 68 -3.13 -8.65 -2.83
CA ARG A 68 -2.81 -9.05 -1.44
C ARG A 68 -3.65 -8.26 -0.45
N MET A 69 -3.71 -6.93 -0.57
CA MET A 69 -4.47 -6.09 0.36
C MET A 69 -5.96 -6.40 0.37
N ALA A 70 -6.57 -6.60 -0.81
CA ALA A 70 -7.99 -6.96 -0.90
C ALA A 70 -8.28 -8.29 -0.19
N LYS A 71 -7.43 -9.30 -0.35
CA LYS A 71 -7.56 -10.58 0.35
C LYS A 71 -7.35 -10.45 1.86
N THR A 72 -6.31 -9.72 2.26
CA THR A 72 -5.99 -9.48 3.68
C THR A 72 -7.17 -8.84 4.40
N LEU A 73 -7.69 -7.73 3.89
CA LEU A 73 -8.80 -7.01 4.51
C LEU A 73 -10.10 -7.81 4.53
N GLN A 74 -10.37 -8.61 3.49
CA GLN A 74 -11.54 -9.49 3.48
C GLN A 74 -11.42 -10.60 4.53
N ARG A 75 -10.22 -11.13 4.77
CA ARG A 75 -9.98 -12.13 5.81
C ARG A 75 -10.02 -11.54 7.23
N MET A 76 -9.57 -10.30 7.39
CA MET A 76 -9.63 -9.58 8.68
C MET A 76 -11.07 -9.27 9.12
N ARG A 77 -11.93 -8.92 8.17
CA ARG A 77 -13.30 -8.44 8.43
C ARG A 77 -14.28 -9.16 7.50
N PRO A 78 -14.46 -10.49 7.65
CA PRO A 78 -15.27 -11.31 6.72
C PRO A 78 -16.77 -10.97 6.76
N ASP A 79 -17.22 -10.34 7.82
CA ASP A 79 -18.59 -9.81 8.02
C ASP A 79 -18.87 -8.53 7.23
N ARG A 80 -17.82 -7.86 6.73
CA ARG A 80 -17.92 -6.64 5.91
C ARG A 80 -17.70 -6.97 4.44
N ASP A 81 -18.78 -7.02 3.68
CA ASP A 81 -18.84 -7.57 2.33
C ASP A 81 -18.83 -6.50 1.21
N MET A 82 -18.60 -5.22 1.55
CA MET A 82 -18.67 -4.12 0.59
C MET A 82 -17.35 -3.34 0.55
N VAL A 83 -17.00 -2.84 -0.64
CA VAL A 83 -15.84 -1.98 -0.88
C VAL A 83 -16.26 -0.78 -1.71
N LEU A 84 -15.85 0.41 -1.31
CA LEU A 84 -16.03 1.62 -2.12
C LEU A 84 -14.77 1.88 -2.96
N ILE A 85 -14.95 2.11 -4.26
CA ILE A 85 -13.86 2.39 -5.21
C ILE A 85 -14.28 3.56 -6.09
N SER A 86 -13.36 4.48 -6.41
CA SER A 86 -13.72 5.55 -7.35
C SER A 86 -13.84 5.03 -8.79
N ILE A 87 -14.63 5.72 -9.61
CA ILE A 87 -14.67 5.43 -11.06
C ILE A 87 -13.40 5.88 -11.80
N MET A 88 -12.51 6.59 -11.11
CA MET A 88 -11.23 7.09 -11.66
C MET A 88 -10.11 6.05 -11.62
N GLU A 89 -10.35 4.87 -11.06
CA GLU A 89 -9.29 3.92 -10.75
C GLU A 89 -8.67 3.29 -12.00
N HIS A 90 -7.37 3.05 -11.90
CA HIS A 90 -6.70 2.14 -12.81
C HIS A 90 -7.19 0.71 -12.56
N HIS A 91 -7.21 -0.14 -13.59
CA HIS A 91 -7.63 -1.55 -13.46
C HIS A 91 -6.90 -2.32 -12.34
N SER A 92 -5.67 -1.94 -12.03
CA SER A 92 -4.89 -2.51 -10.91
C SER A 92 -5.50 -2.23 -9.55
N ASN A 93 -6.32 -1.18 -9.42
CA ASN A 93 -7.03 -0.81 -8.18
C ASN A 93 -8.54 -0.99 -8.30
N ASP A 94 -9.05 -1.59 -9.34
CA ASP A 94 -10.46 -1.96 -9.48
C ASP A 94 -10.66 -3.48 -9.46
N LEU A 95 -10.02 -4.21 -10.38
CA LEU A 95 -10.25 -5.64 -10.57
C LEU A 95 -9.91 -6.52 -9.36
N PRO A 96 -8.82 -6.28 -8.59
CA PRO A 96 -8.54 -7.06 -7.38
C PRO A 96 -9.68 -6.99 -6.36
N HIS A 97 -10.28 -5.81 -6.19
CA HIS A 97 -11.37 -5.61 -5.24
C HIS A 97 -12.65 -6.30 -5.67
N ARG A 98 -12.98 -6.28 -6.97
CA ARG A 98 -14.10 -7.07 -7.53
C ARG A 98 -13.92 -8.57 -7.31
N LYS A 99 -12.69 -9.05 -7.37
CA LYS A 99 -12.37 -10.48 -7.23
C LYS A 99 -12.32 -10.93 -5.78
N HIS A 100 -11.79 -10.12 -4.87
CA HIS A 100 -11.42 -10.52 -3.52
C HIS A 100 -12.08 -9.69 -2.42
N GLY A 101 -12.52 -8.47 -2.69
CA GLY A 101 -13.05 -7.53 -1.69
C GLY A 101 -14.55 -7.64 -1.41
N GLY A 102 -15.27 -8.46 -2.15
CA GLY A 102 -16.74 -8.58 -2.04
C GLY A 102 -17.49 -7.68 -3.03
N LYS A 103 -18.60 -7.07 -2.60
CA LYS A 103 -19.41 -6.21 -3.46
C LYS A 103 -18.78 -4.84 -3.63
N VAL A 104 -18.38 -4.50 -4.84
CA VAL A 104 -17.83 -3.18 -5.18
C VAL A 104 -18.96 -2.20 -5.48
N ILE A 105 -18.87 -1.01 -4.86
CA ILE A 105 -19.69 0.16 -5.17
C ILE A 105 -18.76 1.26 -5.68
N HIS A 106 -19.06 1.81 -6.86
CA HIS A 106 -18.27 2.88 -7.45
C HIS A 106 -18.73 4.26 -6.97
N ILE A 107 -17.76 5.05 -6.51
CA ILE A 107 -17.94 6.45 -6.15
C ILE A 107 -17.78 7.28 -7.42
N PRO A 108 -18.77 8.12 -7.77
CA PRO A 108 -18.66 8.99 -8.93
C PRO A 108 -17.62 10.10 -8.72
N VAL A 109 -17.26 10.76 -9.80
CA VAL A 109 -16.53 12.02 -9.75
C VAL A 109 -17.50 13.17 -9.49
N ASN A 110 -16.99 14.22 -8.86
CA ASN A 110 -17.70 15.47 -8.71
C ASN A 110 -17.75 16.22 -10.05
N ASP A 111 -18.94 16.50 -10.56
CA ASP A 111 -19.15 17.11 -11.88
C ASP A 111 -18.47 18.47 -12.06
N ASN A 112 -18.27 19.21 -10.97
CA ASN A 112 -17.71 20.55 -11.04
C ASN A 112 -16.16 20.56 -10.92
N MET A 113 -15.59 19.60 -10.19
CA MET A 113 -14.15 19.59 -9.86
C MET A 113 -13.41 18.41 -10.47
N GLY A 114 -14.12 17.41 -10.96
CA GLY A 114 -13.56 16.21 -11.57
C GLY A 114 -12.85 15.26 -10.59
N GLY A 115 -12.76 15.60 -9.31
CA GLY A 115 -12.24 14.75 -8.24
C GLY A 115 -13.32 13.83 -7.65
N ILE A 116 -12.96 13.10 -6.62
CA ILE A 116 -13.89 12.18 -5.93
C ILE A 116 -15.03 12.97 -5.26
N ASP A 117 -16.26 12.47 -5.38
CA ASP A 117 -17.43 13.09 -4.76
C ASP A 117 -17.58 12.68 -3.29
N PHE A 118 -17.17 13.57 -2.40
CA PHE A 118 -17.24 13.42 -0.95
C PHE A 118 -18.67 13.24 -0.42
N LYS A 119 -19.65 13.91 -1.02
CA LYS A 119 -21.05 13.79 -0.57
C LYS A 119 -21.58 12.37 -0.82
N THR A 120 -21.18 11.77 -1.93
CA THR A 120 -21.54 10.39 -2.23
C THR A 120 -20.80 9.41 -1.32
N ILE A 121 -19.52 9.65 -0.98
CA ILE A 121 -18.82 8.83 0.02
C ILE A 121 -19.57 8.87 1.35
N GLU A 122 -19.85 10.05 1.89
CA GLU A 122 -20.52 10.22 3.18
C GLU A 122 -21.89 9.53 3.18
N LYS A 123 -22.71 9.72 2.15
CA LYS A 123 -23.99 9.05 1.98
C LYS A 123 -23.87 7.51 2.01
N TYR A 124 -22.86 6.94 1.33
CA TYR A 124 -22.67 5.48 1.35
C TYR A 124 -22.17 5.00 2.71
N LEU A 125 -21.29 5.75 3.37
CA LEU A 125 -20.81 5.45 4.71
C LEU A 125 -21.97 5.47 5.72
N GLU A 126 -22.85 6.48 5.69
CA GLU A 126 -24.04 6.54 6.54
C GLU A 126 -24.99 5.37 6.31
N GLN A 127 -25.18 4.99 5.05
CA GLN A 127 -26.14 3.95 4.68
C GLN A 127 -25.65 2.53 4.93
N PHE A 128 -24.32 2.28 4.80
CA PHE A 128 -23.76 0.93 4.74
C PHE A 128 -22.52 0.74 5.65
N GLN A 129 -22.31 1.61 6.67
CA GLN A 129 -21.09 1.61 7.49
C GLN A 129 -20.72 0.22 8.04
N ASP A 130 -21.70 -0.59 8.47
CA ASP A 130 -21.47 -1.92 9.05
C ASP A 130 -21.07 -2.98 8.00
N ARG A 131 -21.25 -2.67 6.72
CA ARG A 131 -20.94 -3.54 5.61
C ARG A 131 -19.71 -3.11 4.84
N ILE A 132 -19.35 -1.82 4.86
CA ILE A 132 -18.18 -1.32 4.13
C ILE A 132 -16.92 -1.71 4.90
N ASN A 133 -16.08 -2.50 4.24
CA ASN A 133 -14.79 -2.94 4.79
C ASN A 133 -13.74 -1.82 4.65
N TYR A 134 -13.59 -1.29 3.43
CA TYR A 134 -12.62 -0.24 3.13
C TYR A 134 -13.03 0.59 1.90
N ILE A 135 -12.38 1.73 1.77
CA ILE A 135 -12.38 2.57 0.57
C ILE A 135 -11.03 2.40 -0.12
N SER A 136 -11.00 2.18 -1.44
CA SER A 136 -9.76 2.15 -2.21
C SER A 136 -9.82 3.18 -3.33
N VAL A 137 -8.87 4.13 -3.33
CA VAL A 137 -8.86 5.26 -4.27
C VAL A 137 -7.47 5.62 -4.76
N THR A 138 -7.40 6.14 -5.98
CA THR A 138 -6.16 6.71 -6.52
C THR A 138 -5.85 8.05 -5.87
N GLY A 139 -4.60 8.24 -5.45
CA GLY A 139 -4.14 9.53 -4.94
C GLY A 139 -3.95 10.57 -6.05
N LEU A 140 -3.51 10.12 -7.23
CA LEU A 140 -3.32 10.95 -8.44
C LEU A 140 -3.75 10.14 -9.66
N SER A 141 -4.74 10.64 -10.39
CA SER A 141 -5.24 9.98 -11.58
C SER A 141 -4.20 9.97 -12.71
N ASN A 142 -3.95 8.78 -13.26
CA ASN A 142 -3.07 8.62 -14.42
C ASN A 142 -3.66 9.12 -15.74
N VAL A 143 -4.95 9.43 -15.76
CA VAL A 143 -5.68 9.90 -16.96
C VAL A 143 -5.89 11.40 -16.92
N THR A 144 -6.41 11.92 -15.81
CA THR A 144 -6.80 13.34 -15.69
C THR A 144 -5.75 14.20 -15.00
N GLY A 145 -4.81 13.60 -14.24
CA GLY A 145 -3.86 14.33 -13.41
C GLY A 145 -4.47 14.94 -12.16
N ILE A 146 -5.73 14.65 -11.85
CA ILE A 146 -6.40 15.16 -10.65
C ILE A 146 -5.80 14.49 -9.41
N ILE A 147 -5.46 15.32 -8.41
CA ILE A 147 -4.99 14.89 -7.09
C ILE A 147 -6.20 14.82 -6.16
N ASN A 148 -6.43 13.65 -5.58
CA ASN A 148 -7.48 13.47 -4.57
C ASN A 148 -6.94 13.79 -3.16
N PRO A 149 -7.72 14.40 -2.28
CA PRO A 149 -7.33 14.72 -0.91
C PRO A 149 -7.43 13.48 -0.02
N ILE A 150 -6.40 12.63 -0.08
CA ILE A 150 -6.39 11.28 0.49
C ILE A 150 -6.53 11.27 2.02
N ASN A 151 -5.96 12.25 2.71
CA ASN A 151 -6.04 12.34 4.17
C ASN A 151 -7.45 12.76 4.64
N GLU A 152 -8.13 13.64 3.89
CA GLU A 152 -9.52 14.01 4.17
C GLU A 152 -10.48 12.86 3.89
N ILE A 153 -10.21 12.04 2.87
CA ILE A 153 -10.96 10.81 2.62
C ILE A 153 -10.78 9.84 3.80
N ALA A 154 -9.55 9.68 4.31
CA ALA A 154 -9.28 8.86 5.48
C ALA A 154 -10.04 9.38 6.71
N LYS A 155 -9.98 10.68 6.96
CA LYS A 155 -10.72 11.32 8.06
C LYS A 155 -12.23 11.05 8.00
N LEU A 156 -12.80 11.14 6.81
CA LEU A 156 -14.22 10.85 6.62
C LEU A 156 -14.53 9.36 6.86
N ALA A 157 -13.73 8.46 6.30
CA ALA A 157 -13.93 7.02 6.42
C ALA A 157 -13.79 6.53 7.87
N HIS A 158 -12.80 7.04 8.60
CA HIS A 158 -12.52 6.63 9.99
C HIS A 158 -13.66 7.00 10.95
N LYS A 159 -14.44 8.06 10.70
CA LYS A 159 -15.66 8.37 11.48
C LYS A 159 -16.66 7.21 11.50
N TYR A 160 -16.62 6.36 10.48
CA TYR A 160 -17.49 5.21 10.30
C TYR A 160 -16.77 3.86 10.51
N GLY A 161 -15.53 3.89 11.02
CA GLY A 161 -14.73 2.69 11.24
C GLY A 161 -14.35 1.94 9.95
N VAL A 162 -14.20 2.66 8.84
CA VAL A 162 -13.87 2.14 7.51
C VAL A 162 -12.42 2.46 7.18
N TYR A 163 -11.66 1.47 6.70
CA TYR A 163 -10.26 1.63 6.31
C TYR A 163 -10.09 2.32 4.96
N VAL A 164 -8.91 2.90 4.73
CA VAL A 164 -8.58 3.58 3.47
C VAL A 164 -7.29 3.04 2.87
N ILE A 165 -7.37 2.60 1.61
CA ILE A 165 -6.24 2.15 0.79
C ILE A 165 -6.01 3.15 -0.34
N ILE A 166 -4.77 3.57 -0.54
CA ILE A 166 -4.39 4.52 -1.57
C ILE A 166 -3.55 3.86 -2.66
N ASP A 167 -4.02 3.93 -3.90
CA ASP A 167 -3.17 3.73 -5.07
C ASP A 167 -2.34 5.00 -5.32
N ALA A 168 -1.09 4.94 -4.93
CA ALA A 168 -0.12 6.01 -5.12
C ALA A 168 0.82 5.79 -6.32
N ALA A 169 0.42 4.95 -7.29
CA ALA A 169 1.27 4.59 -8.44
C ALA A 169 1.77 5.81 -9.23
N GLN A 170 0.95 6.85 -9.35
CA GLN A 170 1.33 8.12 -9.96
C GLN A 170 1.76 9.15 -8.89
N MET A 171 1.10 9.15 -7.73
CA MET A 171 1.31 10.14 -6.69
C MET A 171 2.72 10.08 -6.11
N ALA A 172 3.26 8.88 -5.86
CA ALA A 172 4.54 8.69 -5.18
C ALA A 172 5.73 9.41 -5.84
N ALA A 173 5.69 9.60 -7.17
CA ALA A 173 6.77 10.28 -7.88
C ALA A 173 6.61 11.81 -7.95
N HIS A 174 5.43 12.35 -7.61
CA HIS A 174 5.07 13.73 -7.97
C HIS A 174 4.54 14.58 -6.81
N VAL A 175 3.98 13.96 -5.78
CA VAL A 175 3.30 14.66 -4.69
C VAL A 175 3.77 14.13 -3.34
N PRO A 176 4.07 14.99 -2.36
CA PRO A 176 4.35 14.55 -0.99
C PRO A 176 3.17 13.78 -0.40
N ILE A 177 3.48 12.72 0.35
CA ILE A 177 2.49 11.84 0.99
C ILE A 177 2.75 11.85 2.49
N TYR A 178 1.69 11.98 3.28
CA TYR A 178 1.74 12.00 4.74
C TYR A 178 0.86 10.87 5.29
N MET A 179 1.43 9.65 5.36
CA MET A 179 0.69 8.47 5.81
C MET A 179 0.20 8.55 7.25
N SER A 180 1.02 9.09 8.15
CA SER A 180 0.63 9.27 9.56
C SER A 180 -0.27 10.49 9.79
N GLY A 181 -0.93 10.97 8.75
CA GLY A 181 -1.72 12.19 8.83
C GLY A 181 -0.84 13.44 8.95
N PHE A 182 -1.43 14.51 9.44
CA PHE A 182 -0.66 15.69 9.85
C PHE A 182 -0.56 15.68 11.38
N ASP A 183 -1.37 16.46 12.07
CA ASP A 183 -1.49 16.44 13.55
C ASP A 183 -2.87 15.85 13.97
N ASP A 184 -3.51 15.06 13.11
CA ASP A 184 -4.84 14.47 13.32
C ASP A 184 -4.78 12.98 13.00
N GLU A 185 -4.86 12.13 14.02
CA GLU A 185 -4.85 10.65 13.91
C GLU A 185 -5.96 10.12 12.98
N ASN A 186 -7.08 10.83 12.86
CA ASN A 186 -8.15 10.42 11.95
C ASN A 186 -7.78 10.61 10.48
N MET A 187 -6.74 11.39 10.16
CA MET A 187 -6.23 11.61 8.81
C MET A 187 -5.18 10.58 8.36
N GLU A 188 -4.86 9.61 9.18
CA GLU A 188 -3.91 8.55 8.85
C GLU A 188 -4.43 7.66 7.72
N ILE A 189 -3.51 7.20 6.87
CA ILE A 189 -3.84 6.29 5.76
C ILE A 189 -3.51 4.86 6.20
N ASP A 190 -4.45 3.93 6.08
CA ASP A 190 -4.27 2.56 6.56
C ASP A 190 -3.33 1.72 5.71
N ALA A 191 -3.41 1.89 4.38
CA ALA A 191 -2.47 1.28 3.44
C ALA A 191 -2.25 2.15 2.20
N LEU A 192 -1.03 2.12 1.69
CA LEU A 192 -0.61 2.85 0.50
C LEU A 192 0.27 1.97 -0.38
N LEU A 193 0.03 1.98 -1.68
CA LEU A 193 0.75 1.15 -2.62
C LEU A 193 1.28 1.98 -3.79
N PHE A 194 2.53 1.71 -4.18
CA PHE A 194 3.08 2.29 -5.39
C PHE A 194 4.00 1.33 -6.14
N SER A 195 4.31 1.66 -7.38
CA SER A 195 5.20 0.89 -8.25
C SER A 195 6.55 1.58 -8.34
N GLY A 196 7.60 0.97 -7.82
CA GLY A 196 8.92 1.59 -7.80
C GLY A 196 9.46 1.94 -9.19
N HIS A 197 9.12 1.17 -10.24
CA HIS A 197 9.52 1.49 -11.61
C HIS A 197 8.93 2.82 -12.14
N LYS A 198 7.84 3.32 -11.54
CA LYS A 198 7.26 4.64 -11.86
C LYS A 198 7.91 5.78 -11.07
N THR A 199 8.71 5.46 -10.06
CA THR A 199 9.48 6.43 -9.26
C THR A 199 10.94 6.52 -9.71
N TYR A 200 11.18 6.46 -11.03
CA TYR A 200 12.49 6.55 -11.68
C TYR A 200 13.46 5.41 -11.36
N ALA A 201 12.99 4.29 -10.84
CA ALA A 201 13.79 3.12 -10.51
C ALA A 201 13.37 1.90 -11.37
N PRO A 202 13.80 1.82 -12.65
CA PRO A 202 13.39 0.76 -13.56
C PRO A 202 13.78 -0.62 -13.00
N GLY A 203 12.89 -1.59 -13.17
CA GLY A 203 13.08 -2.95 -12.66
C GLY A 203 12.78 -3.12 -11.16
N SER A 204 12.48 -2.03 -10.43
CA SER A 204 12.14 -2.16 -9.02
C SER A 204 10.73 -2.71 -8.80
N PRO A 205 10.51 -3.38 -7.66
CA PRO A 205 9.24 -4.03 -7.32
C PRO A 205 8.12 -3.02 -7.03
N GLY A 206 6.93 -3.54 -6.81
CA GLY A 206 5.87 -2.82 -6.11
C GLY A 206 6.18 -2.69 -4.62
N VAL A 207 5.61 -1.69 -4.00
CA VAL A 207 5.74 -1.41 -2.58
C VAL A 207 4.34 -1.35 -1.97
N ILE A 208 4.16 -2.05 -0.87
CA ILE A 208 3.00 -1.95 0.02
C ILE A 208 3.50 -1.33 1.31
N ILE A 209 2.83 -0.29 1.78
CA ILE A 209 3.02 0.26 3.11
C ILE A 209 1.67 0.13 3.81
N ALA A 210 1.64 -0.49 4.98
CA ALA A 210 0.40 -0.76 5.69
C ALA A 210 0.62 -0.75 7.21
N ARG A 211 -0.47 -0.61 7.97
CA ARG A 211 -0.45 -0.77 9.42
C ARG A 211 0.06 -2.16 9.79
N LYS A 212 0.93 -2.25 10.79
CA LYS A 212 1.42 -3.53 11.32
C LYS A 212 0.28 -4.43 11.79
N SER A 213 -0.74 -3.84 12.40
CA SER A 213 -1.93 -4.55 12.85
C SER A 213 -2.65 -5.34 11.74
N PHE A 214 -2.53 -4.93 10.48
CA PHE A 214 -3.10 -5.69 9.36
C PHE A 214 -2.33 -7.00 9.12
N MET A 215 -1.03 -6.98 9.34
CA MET A 215 -0.17 -8.15 9.15
C MET A 215 -0.29 -9.14 10.31
N GLU A 216 -0.55 -8.64 11.50
CA GLU A 216 -0.74 -9.46 12.71
C GLU A 216 -2.12 -10.10 12.78
N ALA A 217 -3.11 -9.56 12.07
CA ALA A 217 -4.50 -9.99 12.12
C ALA A 217 -4.81 -11.24 11.30
N VAL A 218 -3.96 -11.63 10.35
CA VAL A 218 -4.21 -12.75 9.44
C VAL A 218 -2.94 -13.56 9.18
N GLU A 219 -3.11 -14.88 9.03
CA GLU A 219 -2.03 -15.75 8.60
C GLU A 219 -1.52 -15.37 7.21
N PRO A 220 -0.19 -15.48 6.96
CA PRO A 220 0.37 -15.25 5.64
C PRO A 220 -0.32 -16.10 4.56
N GLU A 221 -0.59 -15.51 3.40
CA GLU A 221 -1.16 -16.25 2.27
C GLU A 221 -0.10 -17.11 1.57
N GLU A 222 1.13 -16.64 1.54
CA GLU A 222 2.27 -17.34 0.95
C GLU A 222 3.30 -17.58 2.05
N VAL A 223 3.72 -18.82 2.22
CA VAL A 223 4.72 -19.21 3.21
C VAL A 223 6.01 -19.64 2.53
N GLY A 224 7.15 -19.45 3.20
CA GLY A 224 8.44 -19.83 2.63
C GLY A 224 9.64 -19.24 3.36
N GLY A 225 10.77 -19.21 2.69
CA GLY A 225 12.02 -18.74 3.26
C GLY A 225 11.95 -17.29 3.77
N GLY A 226 12.51 -17.05 4.96
CA GLY A 226 12.55 -15.73 5.61
C GLY A 226 11.29 -15.36 6.40
N MET A 227 10.31 -16.26 6.50
CA MET A 227 9.06 -16.03 7.24
C MET A 227 8.94 -16.81 8.54
N VAL A 228 9.90 -17.66 8.83
CA VAL A 228 9.88 -18.54 10.00
C VAL A 228 11.23 -18.49 10.71
N ASP A 229 11.20 -18.51 12.03
CA ASP A 229 12.40 -18.58 12.85
C ASP A 229 12.94 -20.01 12.92
N LYS A 230 12.05 -20.98 13.00
CA LYS A 230 12.40 -22.41 13.13
C LYS A 230 11.41 -23.30 12.37
N VAL A 231 11.94 -24.34 11.75
CA VAL A 231 11.15 -25.39 11.08
C VAL A 231 11.45 -26.71 11.73
N PHE A 232 10.41 -27.46 12.07
CA PHE A 232 10.45 -28.82 12.60
C PHE A 232 9.75 -29.77 11.64
N PRO A 233 9.89 -31.12 11.78
CA PRO A 233 9.21 -32.06 10.88
C PRO A 233 7.71 -31.86 10.78
N ASP A 234 7.05 -31.50 11.88
CA ASP A 234 5.59 -31.43 11.99
C ASP A 234 5.04 -30.01 12.16
N ASN A 235 5.89 -29.00 12.35
CA ASN A 235 5.47 -27.61 12.54
C ASN A 235 6.57 -26.58 12.25
N TYR A 236 6.22 -25.31 12.28
CA TYR A 236 7.15 -24.18 12.15
C TYR A 236 6.68 -22.99 13.00
N PHE A 237 7.63 -22.11 13.36
CA PHE A 237 7.40 -20.90 14.15
C PHE A 237 8.09 -19.69 13.51
#